data_6e208bf0f3fe2245261a4311ecc86b4d
#
_entry.id   6e208bf0f3fe2245261a4311ecc86b4d
#
_cell.length_a   1.000
_cell.length_b   1.000
_cell.length_c   1.000
_cell.angle_alpha   90.00
_cell.angle_beta   90.00
_cell.angle_gamma   90.00
#
_symmetry.space_group_name_H-M   'P 1'
#
loop_
_entity.id
_entity.type
_entity.pdbx_description
1 polymer ?
#
loop_
_entity_poly.entity_id
_entity_poly.type
_entity_poly.pdbx_seq_one_letter_code
_entity_poly.pdbx_strand_id
1 'polypeptide(L)'
;HVHKLFDRLADFYIDFIQRMHRHCNVELFELHDDWGTQKSTMFSIDTHREVILPYVRKVVDAAHKEGCFIEMHSCGAVDPLFENFIEAGLDTWRGQASAINKPALVEKYGDRFKFAVEIRPAPNASAEEVREMCKQFKKDYAGKNVWLAVSVLMPEHQLKVIQEEFYGK
;
A
#
# COMPACT_ATOMS: atom_id res chain seq x y z
N HIS A 1 12.10 -9.68 -25.43
CA HIS A 1 13.11 -9.90 -24.37
C HIS A 1 12.60 -9.44 -22.99
N VAL A 2 11.86 -8.35 -22.91
CA VAL A 2 11.36 -7.77 -21.64
C VAL A 2 10.42 -8.73 -20.91
N HIS A 3 9.51 -9.39 -21.61
CA HIS A 3 8.61 -10.38 -21.04
C HIS A 3 9.35 -11.56 -20.38
N LYS A 4 10.46 -12.04 -21.00
CA LYS A 4 11.28 -13.10 -20.38
C LYS A 4 11.97 -12.62 -19.10
N LEU A 5 12.38 -11.35 -19.06
CA LEU A 5 12.95 -10.77 -17.85
C LEU A 5 11.91 -10.70 -16.73
N PHE A 6 10.75 -10.12 -17.01
CA PHE A 6 9.69 -9.98 -16.01
C PHE A 6 9.15 -11.32 -15.54
N ASP A 7 9.06 -12.32 -16.43
CA ASP A 7 8.67 -13.67 -16.04
C ASP A 7 9.65 -14.29 -15.02
N ARG A 8 10.96 -14.16 -15.29
CA ARG A 8 12.01 -14.62 -14.36
C ARG A 8 12.03 -13.85 -13.03
N LEU A 9 11.77 -12.54 -13.08
CA LEU A 9 11.65 -11.73 -11.87
C LEU A 9 10.43 -12.16 -11.04
N ALA A 10 9.30 -12.41 -11.70
CA ALA A 10 8.12 -12.93 -11.02
C ALA A 10 8.39 -14.28 -10.35
N ASP A 11 9.06 -15.21 -11.03
CA ASP A 11 9.46 -16.50 -10.45
C ASP A 11 10.38 -16.32 -9.23
N PHE A 12 11.31 -15.38 -9.30
CA PHE A 12 12.18 -15.05 -8.16
C PHE A 12 11.38 -14.51 -6.97
N TYR A 13 10.46 -13.57 -7.20
CA TYR A 13 9.62 -13.03 -6.11
C TYR A 13 8.71 -14.11 -5.52
N ILE A 14 8.17 -15.01 -6.32
CA ILE A 14 7.36 -16.13 -5.85
C ILE A 14 8.17 -17.05 -4.93
N ASP A 15 9.36 -17.47 -5.36
CA ASP A 15 10.24 -18.31 -4.52
C ASP A 15 10.62 -17.58 -3.22
N PHE A 16 10.91 -16.28 -3.30
CA PHE A 16 11.21 -15.45 -2.12
C PHE A 16 10.03 -15.40 -1.13
N ILE A 17 8.82 -15.09 -1.61
CA ILE A 17 7.60 -15.02 -0.80
C ILE A 17 7.35 -16.36 -0.10
N GLN A 18 7.41 -17.46 -0.84
CA GLN A 18 7.17 -18.80 -0.32
C GLN A 18 8.19 -19.19 0.76
N ARG A 19 9.45 -18.85 0.58
CA ARG A 19 10.50 -19.09 1.60
C ARG A 19 10.30 -18.24 2.83
N MET A 20 10.03 -16.94 2.65
CA MET A 20 9.84 -16.02 3.77
C MET A 20 8.58 -16.39 4.56
N HIS A 21 7.49 -16.74 3.90
CA HIS A 21 6.29 -17.24 4.58
C HIS A 21 6.61 -18.51 5.38
N ARG A 22 7.20 -19.51 4.74
CA ARG A 22 7.48 -20.82 5.36
C ARG A 22 8.46 -20.75 6.54
N HIS A 23 9.51 -19.95 6.43
CA HIS A 23 10.61 -19.94 7.42
C HIS A 23 10.51 -18.79 8.44
N CYS A 24 9.84 -17.70 8.09
CA CYS A 24 9.76 -16.51 8.92
C CYS A 24 8.31 -16.14 9.29
N ASN A 25 7.34 -16.92 8.82
CA ASN A 25 5.91 -16.69 9.08
C ASN A 25 5.42 -15.29 8.66
N VAL A 26 5.94 -14.78 7.55
CA VAL A 26 5.55 -13.47 6.99
C VAL A 26 4.21 -13.62 6.30
N GLU A 27 3.27 -12.74 6.60
CA GLU A 27 1.89 -12.77 6.06
C GLU A 27 1.59 -11.59 5.13
N LEU A 28 2.38 -10.52 5.18
CA LEU A 28 2.24 -9.35 4.32
C LEU A 28 3.58 -9.02 3.67
N PHE A 29 3.59 -8.90 2.35
CA PHE A 29 4.75 -8.49 1.57
C PHE A 29 4.49 -7.18 0.86
N GLU A 30 5.45 -6.27 0.89
CA GLU A 30 5.42 -5.05 0.10
C GLU A 30 6.17 -5.25 -1.22
N LEU A 31 5.47 -5.09 -2.34
CA LEU A 31 6.08 -4.89 -3.65
C LEU A 31 6.43 -3.41 -3.78
N HIS A 32 7.71 -3.09 -3.73
CA HIS A 32 8.20 -1.72 -3.77
C HIS A 32 8.78 -1.41 -5.14
N ASP A 33 7.98 -0.74 -5.97
CA ASP A 33 8.40 -0.34 -7.32
C ASP A 33 7.74 0.98 -7.72
N ASP A 34 8.55 1.99 -8.03
CA ASP A 34 8.08 3.34 -8.29
C ASP A 34 7.66 3.53 -9.76
N TRP A 35 6.36 3.57 -10.01
CA TRP A 35 5.77 3.70 -11.35
C TRP A 35 5.28 5.12 -11.70
N GLY A 36 5.47 6.06 -10.78
CA GLY A 36 5.05 7.45 -10.95
C GLY A 36 6.17 8.46 -10.79
N THR A 37 6.02 9.58 -11.48
CA THR A 37 6.74 10.83 -11.22
C THR A 37 5.85 11.75 -10.38
N GLN A 38 6.33 12.95 -10.02
CA GLN A 38 5.49 13.92 -9.29
C GLN A 38 4.28 14.43 -10.12
N LYS A 39 4.24 14.18 -11.42
CA LYS A 39 3.21 14.74 -12.33
C LYS A 39 2.42 13.68 -13.10
N SER A 40 2.96 12.50 -13.29
CA SER A 40 2.35 11.46 -14.14
C SER A 40 2.93 10.09 -13.86
N THR A 41 2.30 9.05 -14.40
CA THR A 41 2.90 7.71 -14.52
C THR A 41 4.12 7.73 -15.44
N MET A 42 5.07 6.81 -15.25
CA MET A 42 6.27 6.68 -16.09
C MET A 42 5.97 6.04 -17.44
N PHE A 43 4.84 5.39 -17.60
CA PHE A 43 4.38 4.71 -18.81
C PHE A 43 2.86 4.85 -18.94
N SER A 44 2.32 4.56 -20.11
CA SER A 44 0.87 4.59 -20.34
C SER A 44 0.16 3.47 -19.55
N ILE A 45 -1.13 3.66 -19.31
CA ILE A 45 -1.99 2.66 -18.64
C ILE A 45 -1.97 1.35 -19.44
N ASP A 46 -2.02 1.44 -20.78
CA ASP A 46 -2.01 0.27 -21.66
C ASP A 46 -0.65 -0.44 -21.62
N THR A 47 0.46 0.29 -21.63
CA THR A 47 1.80 -0.31 -21.46
C THR A 47 1.92 -1.03 -20.12
N HIS A 48 1.43 -0.42 -19.05
CA HIS A 48 1.40 -1.09 -17.73
C HIS A 48 0.58 -2.38 -17.80
N ARG A 49 -0.61 -2.31 -18.38
CA ARG A 49 -1.52 -3.46 -18.48
C ARG A 49 -0.95 -4.60 -19.31
N GLU A 50 -0.29 -4.29 -20.42
CA GLU A 50 0.23 -5.31 -21.35
C GLU A 50 1.57 -5.89 -20.90
N VAL A 51 2.45 -5.05 -20.32
CA VAL A 51 3.87 -5.41 -20.13
C VAL A 51 4.19 -5.72 -18.66
N ILE A 52 3.52 -5.09 -17.69
CA ILE A 52 3.85 -5.21 -16.26
C ILE A 52 2.80 -6.03 -15.52
N LEU A 53 1.54 -5.69 -15.68
CA LEU A 53 0.42 -6.26 -14.94
C LEU A 53 0.37 -7.80 -14.92
N PRO A 54 0.63 -8.54 -16.02
CA PRO A 54 0.58 -10.00 -16.00
C PRO A 54 1.55 -10.63 -15.00
N TYR A 55 2.72 -10.00 -14.80
CA TYR A 55 3.76 -10.49 -13.88
C TYR A 55 3.47 -10.11 -12.44
N VAL A 56 2.93 -8.92 -12.22
CA VAL A 56 2.43 -8.51 -10.90
C VAL A 56 1.32 -9.47 -10.46
N ARG A 57 0.32 -9.73 -11.32
CA ARG A 57 -0.74 -10.71 -11.05
C ARG A 57 -0.19 -12.09 -10.73
N LYS A 58 0.79 -12.58 -11.48
CA LYS A 58 1.45 -13.87 -11.25
C LYS A 58 2.03 -13.95 -9.82
N VAL A 59 2.66 -12.89 -9.34
CA VAL A 59 3.22 -12.81 -7.97
C VAL A 59 2.10 -12.76 -6.93
N VAL A 60 1.09 -11.91 -7.15
CA VAL A 60 -0.07 -11.76 -6.23
C VAL A 60 -0.82 -13.08 -6.09
N ASP A 61 -1.15 -13.74 -7.21
CA ASP A 61 -1.84 -15.04 -7.20
C ASP A 61 -1.06 -16.11 -6.44
N ALA A 62 0.27 -16.10 -6.55
CA ALA A 62 1.13 -17.04 -5.83
C ALA A 62 1.16 -16.74 -4.32
N ALA A 63 1.23 -15.45 -3.93
CA ALA A 63 1.16 -15.03 -2.54
C ALA A 63 -0.18 -15.40 -1.89
N HIS A 64 -1.29 -15.15 -2.58
CA HIS A 64 -2.63 -15.51 -2.11
C HIS A 64 -2.82 -17.01 -1.91
N LYS A 65 -2.21 -17.86 -2.75
CA LYS A 65 -2.21 -19.32 -2.56
C LYS A 65 -1.53 -19.77 -1.28
N GLU A 66 -0.53 -19.02 -0.82
CA GLU A 66 0.14 -19.26 0.48
C GLU A 66 -0.62 -18.61 1.65
N GLY A 67 -1.70 -17.86 1.41
CA GLY A 67 -2.45 -17.11 2.43
C GLY A 67 -1.80 -15.77 2.80
N CYS A 68 -0.90 -15.26 1.98
CA CYS A 68 -0.22 -13.98 2.18
C CYS A 68 -0.92 -12.84 1.46
N PHE A 69 -0.74 -11.61 1.97
CA PHE A 69 -1.23 -10.37 1.38
C PHE A 69 -0.10 -9.62 0.67
N ILE A 70 -0.45 -8.86 -0.37
CA ILE A 70 0.49 -8.01 -1.09
C ILE A 70 0.07 -6.54 -0.99
N GLU A 71 0.92 -5.74 -0.34
CA GLU A 71 0.86 -4.29 -0.39
C GLU A 71 1.72 -3.79 -1.57
N MET A 72 1.17 -2.91 -2.40
CA MET A 72 1.94 -2.20 -3.41
C MET A 72 2.43 -0.88 -2.86
N HIS A 73 3.73 -0.64 -2.87
CA HIS A 73 4.29 0.71 -2.74
C HIS A 73 4.67 1.23 -4.11
N SER A 74 4.18 2.43 -4.43
CA SER A 74 4.66 3.21 -5.56
C SER A 74 4.62 4.69 -5.22
N CYS A 75 5.75 5.36 -5.37
CA CYS A 75 5.80 6.81 -5.34
C CYS A 75 5.17 7.43 -6.58
N GLY A 76 4.90 8.74 -6.49
CA GLY A 76 4.45 9.56 -7.60
C GLY A 76 2.94 9.47 -7.88
N ALA A 77 2.55 10.15 -8.96
CA ALA A 77 1.16 10.26 -9.41
C ALA A 77 0.75 8.99 -10.17
N VAL A 78 0.33 7.96 -9.43
CA VAL A 78 -0.10 6.66 -9.98
C VAL A 78 -1.63 6.47 -10.00
N ASP A 79 -2.39 7.55 -9.76
CA ASP A 79 -3.85 7.51 -9.79
C ASP A 79 -4.44 6.78 -10.99
N PRO A 80 -3.92 6.95 -12.21
CA PRO A 80 -4.47 6.28 -13.39
C PRO A 80 -4.29 4.76 -13.39
N LEU A 81 -3.39 4.22 -12.54
CA LEU A 81 -3.10 2.78 -12.49
C LEU A 81 -3.98 2.00 -11.52
N PHE A 82 -4.88 2.65 -10.74
CA PHE A 82 -5.64 1.95 -9.70
C PHE A 82 -6.56 0.86 -10.25
N GLU A 83 -7.14 1.02 -11.43
CA GLU A 83 -7.90 -0.08 -12.06
C GLU A 83 -6.99 -1.28 -12.35
N ASN A 84 -5.75 -1.05 -12.76
CA ASN A 84 -4.78 -2.11 -12.98
C ASN A 84 -4.34 -2.77 -11.65
N PHE A 85 -4.22 -1.99 -10.56
CA PHE A 85 -3.90 -2.54 -9.23
C PHE A 85 -5.01 -3.48 -8.73
N ILE A 86 -6.27 -3.05 -8.88
CA ILE A 86 -7.44 -3.87 -8.55
C ILE A 86 -7.50 -5.12 -9.44
N GLU A 87 -7.25 -4.96 -10.74
CA GLU A 87 -7.22 -6.06 -11.70
C GLU A 87 -6.09 -7.06 -11.39
N ALA A 88 -4.94 -6.62 -10.90
CA ALA A 88 -3.86 -7.49 -10.46
C ALA A 88 -4.19 -8.27 -9.18
N GLY A 89 -5.23 -7.88 -8.44
CA GLY A 89 -5.59 -8.48 -7.17
C GLY A 89 -4.75 -8.00 -5.98
N LEU A 90 -4.06 -6.86 -6.11
CA LEU A 90 -3.32 -6.27 -4.98
C LEU A 90 -4.27 -5.99 -3.82
N ASP A 91 -3.84 -6.26 -2.59
CA ASP A 91 -4.69 -6.12 -1.40
C ASP A 91 -4.76 -4.70 -0.89
N THR A 92 -3.64 -3.98 -0.97
CA THR A 92 -3.56 -2.61 -0.46
C THR A 92 -2.47 -1.82 -1.18
N TRP A 93 -2.54 -0.51 -1.04
CA TRP A 93 -1.53 0.39 -1.57
C TRP A 93 -1.09 1.42 -0.53
N ARG A 94 0.22 1.61 -0.46
CA ARG A 94 0.88 2.66 0.29
C ARG A 94 1.70 3.50 -0.67
N GLY A 95 1.41 4.77 -0.80
CA GLY A 95 2.14 5.65 -1.71
C GLY A 95 2.41 7.01 -1.15
N GLN A 96 3.08 7.83 -1.96
CA GLN A 96 3.50 9.16 -1.58
C GLN A 96 2.31 10.11 -1.47
N ALA A 97 1.98 10.54 -0.26
CA ALA A 97 0.81 11.39 0.02
C ALA A 97 0.86 12.76 -0.71
N SER A 98 2.05 13.29 -1.00
CA SER A 98 2.21 14.61 -1.63
C SER A 98 1.93 14.63 -3.14
N ALA A 99 1.92 13.46 -3.79
CA ALA A 99 1.70 13.35 -5.24
C ALA A 99 0.25 12.96 -5.61
N ILE A 100 -0.57 12.61 -4.62
CA ILE A 100 -1.88 11.99 -4.84
C ILE A 100 -2.92 12.53 -3.86
N ASN A 101 -4.14 12.73 -4.35
CA ASN A 101 -5.30 13.00 -3.50
C ASN A 101 -5.86 11.67 -2.95
N LYS A 102 -5.26 11.16 -1.87
CA LYS A 102 -5.65 9.89 -1.26
C LYS A 102 -7.13 9.85 -0.82
N PRO A 103 -7.71 10.89 -0.19
CA PRO A 103 -9.14 10.90 0.13
C PRO A 103 -10.04 10.68 -1.09
N ALA A 104 -9.74 11.31 -2.23
CA ALA A 104 -10.50 11.11 -3.45
C ALA A 104 -10.38 9.68 -4.01
N LEU A 105 -9.22 9.05 -3.87
CA LEU A 105 -9.03 7.65 -4.24
C LEU A 105 -9.80 6.69 -3.34
N VAL A 106 -9.78 6.94 -2.03
CA VAL A 106 -10.57 6.16 -1.06
C VAL A 106 -12.07 6.28 -1.36
N GLU A 107 -12.55 7.48 -1.70
CA GLU A 107 -13.95 7.67 -2.10
C GLU A 107 -14.29 6.89 -3.37
N LYS A 108 -13.41 6.92 -4.37
CA LYS A 108 -13.64 6.28 -5.68
C LYS A 108 -13.51 4.77 -5.66
N TYR A 109 -12.55 4.24 -4.90
CA TYR A 109 -12.15 2.83 -4.99
C TYR A 109 -12.28 2.06 -3.68
N GLY A 110 -12.65 2.71 -2.58
CA GLY A 110 -12.69 2.10 -1.26
C GLY A 110 -13.62 0.89 -1.12
N ASP A 111 -14.60 0.74 -2.02
CA ASP A 111 -15.48 -0.43 -2.05
C ASP A 111 -14.76 -1.70 -2.56
N ARG A 112 -13.71 -1.53 -3.36
CA ARG A 112 -13.03 -2.60 -4.09
C ARG A 112 -11.55 -2.75 -3.73
N PHE A 113 -11.00 -1.77 -3.02
CA PHE A 113 -9.57 -1.71 -2.74
C PHE A 113 -9.29 -1.11 -1.36
N LYS A 114 -8.29 -1.65 -0.66
CA LYS A 114 -7.89 -1.17 0.66
C LYS A 114 -6.72 -0.19 0.55
N PHE A 115 -6.78 0.88 1.33
CA PHE A 115 -5.75 1.91 1.34
C PHE A 115 -5.05 1.98 2.70
N ALA A 116 -3.72 2.01 2.68
CA ALA A 116 -2.93 2.41 3.84
C ALA A 116 -2.97 3.93 3.97
N VAL A 117 -3.57 4.43 5.05
CA VAL A 117 -3.66 5.86 5.33
C VAL A 117 -2.86 6.19 6.59
N GLU A 118 -1.96 7.14 6.49
CA GLU A 118 -1.06 7.48 7.57
C GLU A 118 -1.59 8.66 8.40
N ILE A 119 -1.44 8.55 9.72
CA ILE A 119 -1.44 9.70 10.63
C ILE A 119 0.01 10.18 10.72
N ARG A 120 0.26 11.44 10.36
CA ARG A 120 1.60 12.07 10.33
C ARG A 120 1.63 13.33 11.20
N PRO A 121 1.71 13.20 12.53
CA PRO A 121 1.88 14.36 13.38
C PRO A 121 3.26 15.01 13.17
N ALA A 122 3.35 16.31 13.44
CA ALA A 122 4.65 16.96 13.51
C ALA A 122 5.52 16.29 14.59
N PRO A 123 6.86 16.23 14.42
CA PRO A 123 7.74 15.56 15.39
C PRO A 123 7.59 16.06 16.84
N ASN A 124 7.20 17.33 17.01
CA ASN A 124 6.96 17.98 18.30
C ASN A 124 5.48 18.08 18.68
N ALA A 125 4.58 17.39 17.97
CA ALA A 125 3.16 17.42 18.29
C ALA A 125 2.91 16.84 19.69
N SER A 126 2.06 17.52 20.44
CA SER A 126 1.62 17.09 21.77
C SER A 126 0.72 15.85 21.69
N ALA A 127 0.57 15.15 22.81
CA ALA A 127 -0.35 14.01 22.91
C ALA A 127 -1.79 14.40 22.54
N GLU A 128 -2.23 15.61 22.89
CA GLU A 128 -3.59 16.08 22.58
C GLU A 128 -3.77 16.31 21.08
N GLU A 129 -2.80 16.94 20.41
CA GLU A 129 -2.83 17.10 18.96
C GLU A 129 -2.89 15.76 18.22
N VAL A 130 -2.11 14.77 18.69
CA VAL A 130 -2.15 13.42 18.11
C VAL A 130 -3.52 12.76 18.34
N ARG A 131 -4.14 12.92 19.52
CA ARG A 131 -5.50 12.41 19.78
C ARG A 131 -6.53 13.03 18.85
N GLU A 132 -6.49 14.34 18.64
CA GLU A 132 -7.39 15.00 17.69
C GLU A 132 -7.20 14.50 16.25
N MET A 133 -5.96 14.26 15.83
CA MET A 133 -5.69 13.63 14.52
C MET A 133 -6.27 12.21 14.44
N CYS A 134 -6.19 11.42 15.52
CA CYS A 134 -6.81 10.09 15.57
C CYS A 134 -8.34 10.16 15.49
N LYS A 135 -8.97 11.09 16.20
CA LYS A 135 -10.43 11.31 16.14
C LYS A 135 -10.85 11.74 14.72
N GLN A 136 -10.08 12.67 14.12
CA GLN A 136 -10.38 13.12 12.77
C GLN A 136 -10.23 11.97 11.77
N PHE A 137 -9.17 11.15 11.87
CA PHE A 137 -8.99 9.96 11.04
C PHE A 137 -10.19 9.00 11.16
N LYS A 138 -10.62 8.68 12.39
CA LYS A 138 -11.78 7.82 12.62
C LYS A 138 -13.06 8.37 11.98
N LYS A 139 -13.24 9.70 12.00
CA LYS A 139 -14.38 10.38 11.39
C LYS A 139 -14.31 10.36 9.86
N ASP A 140 -13.16 10.70 9.29
CA ASP A 140 -13.00 10.85 7.84
C ASP A 140 -13.09 9.51 7.11
N TYR A 141 -12.66 8.44 7.78
CA TYR A 141 -12.61 7.10 7.21
C TYR A 141 -13.61 6.11 7.84
N ALA A 142 -14.63 6.60 8.56
CA ALA A 142 -15.66 5.74 9.11
C ALA A 142 -16.38 4.95 8.01
N GLY A 143 -16.38 3.62 8.14
CA GLY A 143 -16.99 2.71 7.16
C GLY A 143 -16.24 2.58 5.83
N LYS A 144 -15.07 3.21 5.68
CA LYS A 144 -14.24 3.07 4.49
C LYS A 144 -13.24 1.92 4.65
N ASN A 145 -12.84 1.31 3.54
CA ASN A 145 -11.88 0.23 3.52
C ASN A 145 -10.44 0.77 3.59
N VAL A 146 -10.06 1.22 4.78
CA VAL A 146 -8.72 1.74 5.05
C VAL A 146 -8.12 1.04 6.26
N TRP A 147 -6.80 1.01 6.32
CA TRP A 147 -6.06 0.65 7.53
C TRP A 147 -5.12 1.77 7.93
N LEU A 148 -4.91 1.89 9.23
CA LEU A 148 -4.00 2.88 9.75
C LEU A 148 -2.56 2.44 9.53
N ALA A 149 -1.79 3.25 8.84
CA ALA A 149 -0.35 3.11 8.75
C ALA A 149 0.35 4.17 9.61
N VAL A 150 1.49 3.82 10.16
CA VAL A 150 2.35 4.71 10.94
C VAL A 150 3.78 4.63 10.43
N SER A 151 4.52 5.75 10.52
CA SER A 151 5.92 5.76 10.17
C SER A 151 6.75 5.03 11.22
N VAL A 152 7.73 4.24 10.79
CA VAL A 152 8.74 3.63 11.67
C VAL A 152 9.62 4.66 12.37
N LEU A 153 9.63 5.91 11.86
CA LEU A 153 10.38 7.02 12.44
C LEU A 153 9.52 7.87 13.40
N MET A 154 8.28 7.46 13.66
CA MET A 154 7.40 8.19 14.57
C MET A 154 7.95 8.14 16.01
N PRO A 155 7.98 9.28 16.73
CA PRO A 155 8.38 9.29 18.12
C PRO A 155 7.53 8.36 18.99
N GLU A 156 8.14 7.64 19.93
CA GLU A 156 7.49 6.62 20.75
C GLU A 156 6.28 7.17 21.53
N HIS A 157 6.37 8.40 22.04
CA HIS A 157 5.26 9.02 22.77
C HIS A 157 4.01 9.24 21.89
N GLN A 158 4.21 9.57 20.61
CA GLN A 158 3.10 9.71 19.64
C GLN A 158 2.52 8.35 19.26
N LEU A 159 3.39 7.35 19.06
CA LEU A 159 2.97 6.00 18.76
C LEU A 159 2.11 5.40 19.90
N LYS A 160 2.49 5.64 21.16
CA LYS A 160 1.69 5.23 22.34
C LYS A 160 0.28 5.84 22.31
N VAL A 161 0.17 7.13 22.02
CA VAL A 161 -1.15 7.80 21.90
C VAL A 161 -2.01 7.17 20.81
N ILE A 162 -1.43 6.88 19.65
CA ILE A 162 -2.14 6.22 18.56
C ILE A 162 -2.58 4.82 18.96
N GLN A 163 -1.72 4.06 19.65
CA GLN A 163 -2.06 2.72 20.16
C GLN A 163 -3.20 2.75 21.16
N GLU A 164 -3.17 3.69 22.13
CA GLU A 164 -4.27 3.91 23.08
C GLU A 164 -5.59 4.21 22.36
N GLU A 165 -5.57 5.09 21.38
CA GLU A 165 -6.75 5.54 20.64
C GLU A 165 -7.37 4.45 19.76
N PHE A 166 -6.58 3.57 19.17
CA PHE A 166 -7.08 2.56 18.23
C PHE A 166 -7.25 1.17 18.84
N TYR A 167 -6.47 0.83 19.86
CA TYR A 167 -6.45 -0.53 20.43
C TYR A 167 -6.76 -0.57 21.93
N GLY A 168 -6.91 0.59 22.58
CA GLY A 168 -7.29 0.67 23.99
C GLY A 168 -6.23 0.08 24.96
N LYS A 169 -4.95 0.14 24.58
CA LYS A 169 -3.85 -0.44 25.36
C LYS A 169 -2.80 0.61 25.69
#